data_e34f660df9affcc6406fc133d59eecfa
#
_entry.id   e34f660df9affcc6406fc133d59eecfa
#
_cell.length_a   1.000
_cell.length_b   1.000
_cell.length_c   1.000
_cell.angle_alpha   90.00
_cell.angle_beta   90.00
_cell.angle_gamma   90.00
#
_symmetry.space_group_name_H-M   'P 1'
#
loop_
_entity.id
_entity.type
_entity.pdbx_description
1 polymer ?
#
loop_
_entity_poly.entity_id
_entity_poly.type
_entity_poly.pdbx_seq_one_letter_code
_entity_poly.pdbx_strand_id
1 'polypeptide(L)'
;MTAETPIDTVGIIGAGSAGQAFARVAQRAGRKVVIANSRGPQSLAAVVEALGTGVSAGTVGEAAASAMVVIAVPWASVPEAVANQAWGAKIVVDQTNAYLFPEMKFADLGGRSSSEIVAELVEGARVVKAANTLGAGLLGSDPHEAGGRRVLFLSGDDGAAKTVVADLVEGAGFFPVDLGDLGTGGPMQQAGGPLAGLNLVRLP
;
A
#
# COMPACT_ATOMS: atom_id res chain seq x y z
N MET A 1 24.93 -3.79 -10.40
CA MET A 1 23.64 -3.32 -9.82
C MET A 1 23.01 -2.43 -10.86
N THR A 2 21.99 -2.91 -11.57
CA THR A 2 21.19 -2.07 -12.45
C THR A 2 20.35 -1.15 -11.57
N ALA A 3 20.52 0.17 -11.70
CA ALA A 3 19.66 1.13 -11.02
C ALA A 3 18.21 0.88 -11.44
N GLU A 4 17.32 0.67 -10.47
CA GLU A 4 15.89 0.55 -10.77
C GLU A 4 15.39 1.89 -11.35
N THR A 5 14.49 1.79 -12.34
CA THR A 5 13.88 2.98 -12.94
C THR A 5 13.08 3.73 -11.88
N PRO A 6 13.26 5.05 -11.76
CA PRO A 6 12.46 5.84 -10.82
C PRO A 6 10.95 5.63 -11.03
N ILE A 7 10.22 5.46 -9.94
CA ILE A 7 8.76 5.32 -9.99
C ILE A 7 8.14 6.71 -10.12
N ASP A 8 7.75 7.11 -11.33
CA ASP A 8 7.09 8.40 -11.56
C ASP A 8 5.59 8.37 -11.22
N THR A 9 4.96 7.23 -11.46
CA THR A 9 3.52 7.06 -11.27
C THR A 9 3.23 5.83 -10.41
N VAL A 10 2.36 5.99 -9.42
CA VAL A 10 1.85 4.92 -8.56
C VAL A 10 0.41 4.63 -8.95
N GLY A 11 0.12 3.37 -9.29
CA GLY A 11 -1.26 2.90 -9.48
C GLY A 11 -1.86 2.51 -8.14
N ILE A 12 -3.11 2.89 -7.88
CA ILE A 12 -3.82 2.51 -6.64
C ILE A 12 -5.12 1.80 -7.01
N ILE A 13 -5.23 0.54 -6.62
CA ILE A 13 -6.44 -0.26 -6.76
C ILE A 13 -7.19 -0.22 -5.44
N GLY A 14 -8.28 0.53 -5.41
CA GLY A 14 -9.08 0.83 -4.23
C GLY A 14 -9.09 2.32 -3.91
N ALA A 15 -10.26 2.97 -4.05
CA ALA A 15 -10.44 4.41 -3.84
C ALA A 15 -11.17 4.74 -2.52
N GLY A 16 -11.11 3.82 -1.56
CA GLY A 16 -11.58 4.03 -0.19
C GLY A 16 -10.63 4.94 0.62
N SER A 17 -10.92 5.11 1.91
CA SER A 17 -10.10 5.95 2.79
C SER A 17 -8.61 5.55 2.82
N ALA A 18 -8.31 4.26 2.81
CA ALA A 18 -6.93 3.75 2.78
C ALA A 18 -6.19 4.10 1.48
N GLY A 19 -6.82 3.85 0.32
CA GLY A 19 -6.21 4.19 -0.98
C GLY A 19 -6.04 5.69 -1.17
N GLN A 20 -7.01 6.51 -0.73
CA GLN A 20 -6.88 7.97 -0.76
C GLN A 20 -5.77 8.46 0.18
N ALA A 21 -5.60 7.83 1.35
CA ALA A 21 -4.49 8.15 2.26
C ALA A 21 -3.13 7.84 1.63
N PHE A 22 -3.00 6.68 0.95
CA PHE A 22 -1.76 6.35 0.25
C PHE A 22 -1.52 7.27 -0.97
N ALA A 23 -2.57 7.70 -1.66
CA ALA A 23 -2.44 8.72 -2.72
C ALA A 23 -1.77 9.99 -2.20
N ARG A 24 -2.13 10.46 -0.99
CA ARG A 24 -1.46 11.59 -0.34
C ARG A 24 0.00 11.30 0.01
N VAL A 25 0.32 10.08 0.43
CA VAL A 25 1.73 9.65 0.65
C VAL A 25 2.50 9.75 -0.66
N ALA A 26 1.97 9.18 -1.75
CA ALA A 26 2.62 9.23 -3.07
C ALA A 26 2.80 10.67 -3.58
N GLN A 27 1.78 11.54 -3.41
CA GLN A 27 1.86 12.96 -3.78
C GLN A 27 2.96 13.71 -2.99
N ARG A 28 3.07 13.48 -1.66
CA ARG A 28 4.15 14.08 -0.85
C ARG A 28 5.53 13.65 -1.31
N ALA A 29 5.65 12.40 -1.76
CA ALA A 29 6.88 11.89 -2.38
C ALA A 29 7.10 12.38 -3.83
N GLY A 30 6.28 13.32 -4.33
CA GLY A 30 6.39 13.90 -5.66
C GLY A 30 5.94 12.95 -6.79
N ARG A 31 5.14 11.92 -6.49
CA ARG A 31 4.67 10.94 -7.49
C ARG A 31 3.30 11.29 -8.02
N LYS A 32 3.05 10.98 -9.29
CA LYS A 32 1.71 10.99 -9.89
C LYS A 32 0.95 9.75 -9.43
N VAL A 33 -0.38 9.83 -9.43
CA VAL A 33 -1.25 8.73 -9.00
C VAL A 33 -2.31 8.46 -10.05
N VAL A 34 -2.50 7.18 -10.38
CA VAL A 34 -3.68 6.68 -11.09
C VAL A 34 -4.50 5.89 -10.07
N ILE A 35 -5.65 6.42 -9.64
CA ILE A 35 -6.53 5.76 -8.67
C ILE A 35 -7.72 5.11 -9.36
N ALA A 36 -8.03 3.88 -8.96
CA ALA A 36 -9.07 3.06 -9.58
C ALA A 36 -10.00 2.41 -8.55
N ASN A 37 -11.21 2.12 -8.96
CA ASN A 37 -12.16 1.27 -8.24
C ASN A 37 -12.95 0.37 -9.21
N SER A 38 -13.78 -0.54 -8.67
CA SER A 38 -14.61 -1.46 -9.47
C SER A 38 -15.75 -0.78 -10.24
N ARG A 39 -16.13 0.47 -9.90
CA ARG A 39 -17.23 1.20 -10.53
C ARG A 39 -16.79 2.05 -11.73
N GLY A 40 -15.51 2.07 -12.03
CA GLY A 40 -14.91 2.82 -13.13
C GLY A 40 -14.60 4.29 -12.82
N PRO A 41 -13.77 4.92 -13.69
CA PRO A 41 -13.19 6.24 -13.44
C PRO A 41 -14.20 7.37 -13.26
N GLN A 42 -15.36 7.28 -13.90
CA GLN A 42 -16.42 8.32 -13.79
C GLN A 42 -16.95 8.46 -12.35
N SER A 43 -16.90 7.37 -11.57
CA SER A 43 -17.32 7.36 -10.16
C SER A 43 -16.32 8.06 -9.22
N LEU A 44 -15.15 8.44 -9.72
CA LEU A 44 -14.03 8.96 -8.92
C LEU A 44 -13.84 10.48 -9.04
N ALA A 45 -14.73 11.20 -9.77
CA ALA A 45 -14.59 12.64 -9.98
C ALA A 45 -14.39 13.41 -8.66
N ALA A 46 -15.26 13.20 -7.67
CA ALA A 46 -15.14 13.85 -6.35
C ALA A 46 -13.88 13.44 -5.58
N VAL A 47 -13.43 12.19 -5.74
CA VAL A 47 -12.19 11.70 -5.10
C VAL A 47 -10.97 12.41 -5.70
N VAL A 48 -10.90 12.50 -7.03
CA VAL A 48 -9.80 13.17 -7.73
C VAL A 48 -9.79 14.67 -7.41
N GLU A 49 -10.96 15.32 -7.39
CA GLU A 49 -11.07 16.71 -6.98
C GLU A 49 -10.56 16.94 -5.55
N ALA A 50 -10.94 16.09 -4.61
CA ALA A 50 -10.51 16.18 -3.20
C ALA A 50 -9.01 15.88 -2.99
N LEU A 51 -8.42 15.03 -3.82
CA LEU A 51 -6.99 14.73 -3.79
C LEU A 51 -6.16 15.78 -4.52
N GLY A 52 -6.73 16.45 -5.52
CA GLY A 52 -6.12 17.57 -6.22
C GLY A 52 -5.06 17.17 -7.25
N THR A 53 -4.11 18.06 -7.50
CA THR A 53 -3.12 17.95 -8.56
C THR A 53 -2.26 16.69 -8.45
N GLY A 54 -1.97 16.05 -9.59
CA GLY A 54 -1.13 14.86 -9.67
C GLY A 54 -1.89 13.54 -9.51
N VAL A 55 -3.21 13.58 -9.28
CA VAL A 55 -4.07 12.38 -9.23
C VAL A 55 -5.01 12.36 -10.41
N SER A 56 -5.15 11.21 -11.03
CA SER A 56 -6.11 10.93 -12.09
C SER A 56 -6.93 9.69 -11.78
N ALA A 57 -8.19 9.69 -12.21
CA ALA A 57 -9.01 8.49 -12.19
C ALA A 57 -8.65 7.59 -13.36
N GLY A 58 -8.57 6.29 -13.11
CA GLY A 58 -8.35 5.29 -14.14
C GLY A 58 -9.17 4.03 -13.91
N THR A 59 -9.13 3.12 -14.87
CA THR A 59 -9.58 1.74 -14.73
C THR A 59 -8.61 0.95 -13.87
N VAL A 60 -9.02 -0.21 -13.36
CA VAL A 60 -8.13 -1.13 -12.63
C VAL A 60 -6.93 -1.52 -13.50
N GLY A 61 -7.15 -1.78 -14.81
CA GLY A 61 -6.07 -2.10 -15.74
C GLY A 61 -5.06 -0.97 -15.92
N GLU A 62 -5.52 0.31 -16.00
CA GLU A 62 -4.63 1.47 -16.09
C GLU A 62 -3.83 1.66 -14.80
N ALA A 63 -4.43 1.50 -13.63
CA ALA A 63 -3.70 1.52 -12.37
C ALA A 63 -2.68 0.37 -12.29
N ALA A 64 -3.09 -0.85 -12.66
CA ALA A 64 -2.23 -2.03 -12.68
C ALA A 64 -1.09 -1.96 -13.72
N ALA A 65 -1.18 -1.08 -14.72
CA ALA A 65 -0.11 -0.85 -15.69
C ALA A 65 1.11 -0.12 -15.11
N SER A 66 0.98 0.54 -13.95
CA SER A 66 2.07 1.24 -13.27
C SER A 66 3.18 0.27 -12.81
N ALA A 67 4.43 0.75 -12.72
CA ALA A 67 5.55 -0.04 -12.22
C ALA A 67 5.44 -0.35 -10.71
N MET A 68 4.77 0.53 -9.96
CA MET A 68 4.38 0.31 -8.56
C MET A 68 2.84 0.39 -8.44
N VAL A 69 2.25 -0.63 -7.84
CA VAL A 69 0.80 -0.73 -7.65
C VAL A 69 0.49 -0.96 -6.17
N VAL A 70 -0.45 -0.19 -5.64
CA VAL A 70 -0.95 -0.34 -4.26
C VAL A 70 -2.29 -1.04 -4.29
N ILE A 71 -2.43 -2.12 -3.52
CA ILE A 71 -3.70 -2.82 -3.30
C ILE A 71 -4.30 -2.30 -2.01
N ALA A 72 -5.41 -1.54 -2.11
CA ALA A 72 -6.08 -0.86 -1.00
C ALA A 72 -7.60 -1.14 -1.00
N VAL A 73 -7.96 -2.41 -1.19
CA VAL A 73 -9.34 -2.90 -1.19
C VAL A 73 -9.64 -3.71 0.07
N PRO A 74 -10.92 -3.93 0.44
CA PRO A 74 -11.27 -4.89 1.48
C PRO A 74 -10.73 -6.29 1.18
N TRP A 75 -10.33 -7.04 2.21
CA TRP A 75 -9.70 -8.35 2.07
C TRP A 75 -10.47 -9.31 1.14
N ALA A 76 -11.77 -9.42 1.33
CA ALA A 76 -12.63 -10.28 0.51
C ALA A 76 -12.66 -9.90 -0.97
N SER A 77 -12.29 -8.66 -1.31
CA SER A 77 -12.26 -8.16 -2.69
C SER A 77 -10.89 -8.31 -3.35
N VAL A 78 -9.85 -8.72 -2.63
CA VAL A 78 -8.50 -8.81 -3.19
C VAL A 78 -8.44 -9.75 -4.39
N PRO A 79 -8.95 -10.98 -4.35
CA PRO A 79 -8.85 -11.89 -5.48
C PRO A 79 -9.46 -11.32 -6.78
N GLU A 80 -10.64 -10.69 -6.68
CA GLU A 80 -11.31 -10.08 -7.83
C GLU A 80 -10.55 -8.83 -8.32
N ALA A 81 -10.08 -7.99 -7.41
CA ALA A 81 -9.40 -6.73 -7.74
C ALA A 81 -8.08 -6.93 -8.48
N VAL A 82 -7.39 -8.05 -8.23
CA VAL A 82 -6.09 -8.35 -8.85
C VAL A 82 -6.19 -9.33 -10.04
N ALA A 83 -7.36 -9.92 -10.26
CA ALA A 83 -7.57 -10.88 -11.34
C ALA A 83 -7.37 -10.23 -12.73
N ASN A 84 -6.90 -11.03 -13.67
CA ASN A 84 -6.74 -10.65 -15.09
C ASN A 84 -5.79 -9.46 -15.33
N GLN A 85 -4.87 -9.18 -14.39
CA GLN A 85 -3.82 -8.18 -14.56
C GLN A 85 -2.48 -8.86 -14.85
N ALA A 86 -1.65 -8.22 -15.67
CA ALA A 86 -0.28 -8.66 -15.90
C ALA A 86 0.63 -8.07 -14.82
N TRP A 87 1.03 -8.87 -13.86
CA TRP A 87 1.83 -8.41 -12.72
C TRP A 87 3.32 -8.32 -13.04
N GLY A 88 3.90 -9.39 -13.61
CA GLY A 88 5.33 -9.42 -13.95
C GLY A 88 6.20 -8.99 -12.77
N ALA A 89 7.35 -8.37 -13.05
CA ALA A 89 8.30 -7.93 -12.01
C ALA A 89 7.92 -6.58 -11.35
N LYS A 90 6.66 -6.17 -11.36
CA LYS A 90 6.18 -4.93 -10.74
C LYS A 90 6.33 -4.98 -9.22
N ILE A 91 6.44 -3.81 -8.61
CA ILE A 91 6.33 -3.71 -7.16
C ILE A 91 4.86 -3.62 -6.80
N VAL A 92 4.39 -4.52 -5.95
CA VAL A 92 3.03 -4.48 -5.41
C VAL A 92 3.09 -4.16 -3.92
N VAL A 93 2.55 -3.02 -3.54
CA VAL A 93 2.39 -2.63 -2.13
C VAL A 93 1.07 -3.19 -1.63
N ASP A 94 1.14 -4.18 -0.75
CA ASP A 94 -0.04 -4.70 -0.05
C ASP A 94 -0.36 -3.83 1.17
N GLN A 95 -1.38 -2.97 1.04
CA GLN A 95 -1.92 -2.16 2.13
C GLN A 95 -3.11 -2.84 2.82
N THR A 96 -3.47 -4.05 2.43
CA THR A 96 -4.68 -4.70 2.94
C THR A 96 -4.50 -5.21 4.37
N ASN A 97 -5.62 -5.43 5.03
CA ASN A 97 -5.71 -6.14 6.29
C ASN A 97 -6.81 -7.20 6.18
N ALA A 98 -6.52 -8.41 6.65
CA ALA A 98 -7.40 -9.56 6.52
C ALA A 98 -8.60 -9.51 7.51
N TYR A 99 -9.41 -8.44 7.42
CA TYR A 99 -10.67 -8.33 8.13
C TYR A 99 -11.83 -8.88 7.31
N LEU A 100 -12.70 -9.64 7.98
CA LEU A 100 -13.99 -10.08 7.46
C LEU A 100 -15.09 -9.15 7.99
N PHE A 101 -15.81 -8.53 7.08
CA PHE A 101 -16.94 -7.65 7.38
C PHE A 101 -18.26 -8.42 7.22
N PRO A 102 -19.33 -8.05 7.96
CA PRO A 102 -19.43 -6.89 8.87
C PRO A 102 -18.89 -7.14 10.29
N GLU A 103 -18.55 -8.38 10.67
CA GLU A 103 -18.23 -8.78 12.05
C GLU A 103 -16.87 -8.26 12.53
N MET A 104 -16.06 -7.67 11.67
CA MET A 104 -14.70 -7.20 11.96
C MET A 104 -13.80 -8.30 12.56
N LYS A 105 -13.99 -9.54 12.13
CA LYS A 105 -13.15 -10.67 12.53
C LYS A 105 -11.92 -10.78 11.66
N PHE A 106 -10.85 -11.34 12.22
CA PHE A 106 -9.68 -11.71 11.41
C PHE A 106 -9.99 -12.95 10.58
N ALA A 107 -9.55 -12.94 9.32
CA ALA A 107 -9.62 -14.13 8.48
C ALA A 107 -8.69 -15.21 9.04
N ASP A 108 -9.09 -16.48 8.92
CA ASP A 108 -8.18 -17.60 9.14
C ASP A 108 -7.27 -17.72 7.91
N LEU A 109 -5.98 -17.54 8.13
CA LEU A 109 -4.95 -17.54 7.09
C LEU A 109 -4.14 -18.84 7.07
N GLY A 110 -4.53 -19.85 7.85
CA GLY A 110 -3.82 -21.13 7.92
C GLY A 110 -2.37 -21.00 8.42
N GLY A 111 -2.09 -20.06 9.30
CA GLY A 111 -0.76 -19.79 9.85
C GLY A 111 0.17 -18.97 8.95
N ARG A 112 -0.29 -18.52 7.78
CA ARG A 112 0.47 -17.66 6.86
C ARG A 112 0.20 -16.17 7.13
N SER A 113 1.06 -15.29 6.64
CA SER A 113 0.74 -13.87 6.58
C SER A 113 -0.26 -13.58 5.47
N SER A 114 -1.05 -12.50 5.64
CA SER A 114 -1.98 -12.06 4.58
C SER A 114 -1.24 -11.70 3.28
N SER A 115 -0.03 -11.19 3.38
CA SER A 115 0.74 -10.79 2.19
C SER A 115 1.38 -11.95 1.45
N GLU A 116 1.64 -13.09 2.09
CA GLU A 116 2.00 -14.32 1.37
C GLU A 116 0.85 -14.80 0.49
N ILE A 117 -0.40 -14.67 0.96
CA ILE A 117 -1.58 -14.99 0.15
C ILE A 117 -1.74 -13.98 -1.01
N VAL A 118 -1.51 -12.69 -0.75
CA VAL A 118 -1.53 -11.68 -1.82
C VAL A 118 -0.45 -11.98 -2.86
N ALA A 119 0.77 -12.38 -2.45
CA ALA A 119 1.86 -12.71 -3.36
C ALA A 119 1.52 -13.84 -4.32
N GLU A 120 0.78 -14.85 -3.88
CA GLU A 120 0.27 -15.92 -4.75
C GLU A 120 -0.75 -15.41 -5.79
N LEU A 121 -1.58 -14.43 -5.42
CA LEU A 121 -2.59 -13.86 -6.32
C LEU A 121 -2.00 -12.91 -7.38
N VAL A 122 -0.82 -12.36 -7.13
CA VAL A 122 -0.12 -11.43 -8.04
C VAL A 122 1.19 -12.04 -8.56
N GLU A 123 1.10 -13.23 -9.11
CA GLU A 123 2.23 -14.05 -9.54
C GLU A 123 3.26 -13.25 -10.37
N GLY A 124 4.53 -13.37 -9.99
CA GLY A 124 5.66 -12.68 -10.61
C GLY A 124 5.90 -11.25 -10.10
N ALA A 125 4.99 -10.68 -9.30
CA ALA A 125 5.22 -9.39 -8.65
C ALA A 125 6.17 -9.50 -7.44
N ARG A 126 6.81 -8.40 -7.11
CA ARG A 126 7.62 -8.22 -5.91
C ARG A 126 6.77 -7.55 -4.84
N VAL A 127 6.19 -8.35 -3.94
CA VAL A 127 5.23 -7.86 -2.94
C VAL A 127 5.95 -7.25 -1.74
N VAL A 128 5.51 -6.06 -1.35
CA VAL A 128 5.92 -5.38 -0.12
C VAL A 128 4.67 -5.04 0.69
N LYS A 129 4.53 -5.60 1.88
CA LYS A 129 3.50 -5.18 2.81
C LYS A 129 3.91 -3.86 3.45
N ALA A 130 3.07 -2.82 3.32
CA ALA A 130 3.35 -1.51 3.91
C ALA A 130 2.08 -0.67 4.10
N ALA A 131 2.17 0.36 4.94
CA ALA A 131 1.15 1.39 5.16
C ALA A 131 -0.22 0.83 5.65
N ASN A 132 -0.23 -0.36 6.23
CA ASN A 132 -1.43 -1.04 6.72
C ASN A 132 -1.65 -0.90 8.24
N THR A 133 -0.65 -0.44 8.99
CA THR A 133 -0.70 -0.36 10.46
C THR A 133 -1.35 0.92 10.98
N LEU A 134 -1.24 2.03 10.25
CA LEU A 134 -1.89 3.29 10.61
C LEU A 134 -3.31 3.39 10.08
N GLY A 135 -4.21 3.97 10.88
CA GLY A 135 -5.50 4.38 10.35
C GLY A 135 -5.37 5.41 9.22
N ALA A 136 -6.28 5.37 8.24
CA ALA A 136 -6.22 6.19 7.04
C ALA A 136 -6.09 7.71 7.34
N GLY A 137 -6.72 8.20 8.40
CA GLY A 137 -6.60 9.59 8.82
C GLY A 137 -5.17 10.00 9.18
N LEU A 138 -4.46 9.14 9.94
CA LEU A 138 -3.06 9.37 10.31
C LEU A 138 -2.11 9.20 9.12
N LEU A 139 -2.33 8.17 8.31
CA LEU A 139 -1.52 7.94 7.11
C LEU A 139 -1.63 9.10 6.10
N GLY A 140 -2.83 9.64 5.94
CA GLY A 140 -3.08 10.78 5.04
C GLY A 140 -2.67 12.15 5.60
N SER A 141 -2.41 12.29 6.92
CA SER A 141 -2.02 13.54 7.59
C SER A 141 -0.53 13.84 7.46
N ASP A 142 -0.08 14.96 8.01
CA ASP A 142 1.35 15.28 8.13
C ASP A 142 2.08 14.15 8.90
N PRO A 143 3.15 13.58 8.35
CA PRO A 143 3.94 12.54 9.02
C PRO A 143 4.75 13.05 10.21
N HIS A 144 4.94 14.36 10.35
CA HIS A 144 5.68 14.93 11.46
C HIS A 144 4.80 15.05 12.71
N GLU A 145 5.30 14.58 13.83
CA GLU A 145 4.61 14.58 15.13
C GLU A 145 5.64 14.72 16.25
N ALA A 146 5.37 15.57 17.25
CA ALA A 146 6.20 15.73 18.46
C ALA A 146 7.70 15.95 18.17
N GLY A 147 8.04 16.61 17.07
CA GLY A 147 9.42 16.87 16.65
C GLY A 147 10.11 15.69 15.94
N GLY A 148 9.41 14.59 15.72
CA GLY A 148 9.90 13.41 15.01
C GLY A 148 9.11 13.09 13.76
N ARG A 149 9.28 11.87 13.22
CA ARG A 149 8.58 11.35 12.05
C ARG A 149 7.79 10.10 12.42
N ARG A 150 6.52 10.00 11.96
CA ARG A 150 5.74 8.77 12.12
C ARG A 150 6.41 7.61 11.43
N VAL A 151 6.40 6.47 12.11
CA VAL A 151 6.96 5.21 11.61
C VAL A 151 5.96 4.55 10.67
N LEU A 152 6.44 4.05 9.52
CA LEU A 152 5.75 3.09 8.69
C LEU A 152 6.57 1.81 8.60
N PHE A 153 5.95 0.70 8.95
CA PHE A 153 6.56 -0.61 8.82
C PHE A 153 6.43 -1.13 7.40
N LEU A 154 7.43 -1.91 6.97
CA LEU A 154 7.38 -2.65 5.71
C LEU A 154 8.01 -4.04 5.87
N SER A 155 7.55 -4.99 5.09
CA SER A 155 8.14 -6.32 4.96
C SER A 155 7.98 -6.82 3.52
N GLY A 156 8.91 -7.67 3.07
CA GLY A 156 8.90 -8.21 1.72
C GLY A 156 10.12 -9.06 1.45
N ASP A 157 10.01 -9.99 0.51
CA ASP A 157 11.06 -10.96 0.21
C ASP A 157 12.12 -10.40 -0.75
N ASP A 158 11.77 -9.36 -1.52
CA ASP A 158 12.68 -8.68 -2.46
C ASP A 158 13.26 -7.40 -1.82
N GLY A 159 14.56 -7.42 -1.52
CA GLY A 159 15.24 -6.30 -0.87
C GLY A 159 15.27 -5.02 -1.71
N ALA A 160 15.33 -5.13 -3.05
CA ALA A 160 15.34 -3.97 -3.94
C ALA A 160 13.94 -3.31 -3.97
N ALA A 161 12.87 -4.11 -4.03
CA ALA A 161 11.51 -3.60 -3.94
C ALA A 161 11.24 -2.92 -2.59
N LYS A 162 11.72 -3.50 -1.48
CA LYS A 162 11.62 -2.86 -0.15
C LYS A 162 12.34 -1.51 -0.12
N THR A 163 13.53 -1.42 -0.72
CA THR A 163 14.27 -0.15 -0.80
C THR A 163 13.46 0.91 -1.54
N VAL A 164 12.88 0.58 -2.71
CA VAL A 164 12.07 1.53 -3.50
C VAL A 164 10.83 2.00 -2.72
N VAL A 165 10.16 1.10 -1.99
CA VAL A 165 9.01 1.46 -1.15
C VAL A 165 9.45 2.31 0.05
N ALA A 166 10.57 1.98 0.68
CA ALA A 166 11.14 2.76 1.78
C ALA A 166 11.49 4.19 1.34
N ASP A 167 12.15 4.35 0.18
CA ASP A 167 12.50 5.65 -0.40
C ASP A 167 11.27 6.51 -0.68
N LEU A 168 10.18 5.89 -1.20
CA LEU A 168 8.91 6.59 -1.41
C LEU A 168 8.31 7.06 -0.08
N VAL A 169 8.26 6.19 0.91
CA VAL A 169 7.72 6.47 2.25
C VAL A 169 8.55 7.54 2.96
N GLU A 170 9.88 7.47 2.84
CA GLU A 170 10.79 8.47 3.41
C GLU A 170 10.68 9.82 2.69
N GLY A 171 10.58 9.81 1.36
CA GLY A 171 10.31 11.01 0.54
C GLY A 171 8.98 11.68 0.88
N ALA A 172 8.01 10.92 1.40
CA ALA A 172 6.75 11.46 1.93
C ALA A 172 6.85 12.00 3.36
N GLY A 173 8.02 11.89 4.01
CA GLY A 173 8.31 12.40 5.36
C GLY A 173 8.14 11.39 6.49
N PHE A 174 7.73 10.15 6.23
CA PHE A 174 7.67 9.09 7.24
C PHE A 174 9.05 8.49 7.54
N PHE A 175 9.14 7.71 8.60
CA PHE A 175 10.34 6.92 8.92
C PHE A 175 10.05 5.44 8.61
N PRO A 176 10.64 4.85 7.55
CA PRO A 176 10.46 3.45 7.22
C PRO A 176 11.22 2.54 8.20
N VAL A 177 10.59 1.43 8.61
CA VAL A 177 11.20 0.38 9.41
C VAL A 177 10.98 -0.96 8.71
N ASP A 178 12.07 -1.58 8.25
CA ASP A 178 12.04 -2.90 7.61
C ASP A 178 11.95 -4.00 8.68
N LEU A 179 10.92 -4.84 8.59
CA LEU A 179 10.64 -5.96 9.49
C LEU A 179 11.12 -7.31 8.93
N GLY A 180 11.82 -7.31 7.78
CA GLY A 180 12.29 -8.53 7.14
C GLY A 180 11.39 -9.01 6.01
N ASP A 181 11.22 -10.33 5.89
CA ASP A 181 10.42 -10.99 4.86
C ASP A 181 8.91 -10.99 5.15
N LEU A 182 8.10 -11.49 4.20
CA LEU A 182 6.64 -11.56 4.36
C LEU A 182 6.22 -12.56 5.44
N GLY A 183 6.98 -13.64 5.62
CA GLY A 183 6.68 -14.68 6.61
C GLY A 183 6.97 -14.24 8.05
N THR A 184 7.98 -13.42 8.26
CA THR A 184 8.40 -12.91 9.59
C THR A 184 7.77 -11.55 9.91
N GLY A 185 8.00 -10.57 9.06
CA GLY A 185 7.52 -9.19 9.26
C GLY A 185 6.02 -9.01 9.00
N GLY A 186 5.47 -9.78 8.04
CA GLY A 186 4.05 -9.74 7.71
C GLY A 186 3.14 -9.97 8.92
N PRO A 187 3.30 -11.06 9.68
CA PRO A 187 2.51 -11.31 10.90
C PRO A 187 2.64 -10.22 11.96
N MET A 188 3.79 -9.54 12.05
CA MET A 188 3.99 -8.45 13.01
C MET A 188 3.11 -7.23 12.72
N GLN A 189 2.92 -6.89 11.44
CA GLN A 189 2.21 -5.67 11.05
C GLN A 189 0.78 -5.90 10.51
N GLN A 190 0.39 -7.13 10.15
CA GLN A 190 -0.97 -7.41 9.71
C GLN A 190 -2.01 -7.18 10.82
N ALA A 191 -3.28 -7.12 10.46
CA ALA A 191 -4.39 -7.03 11.42
C ALA A 191 -4.30 -8.12 12.48
N GLY A 192 -4.38 -7.75 13.75
CA GLY A 192 -4.18 -8.64 14.91
C GLY A 192 -2.72 -8.85 15.31
N GLY A 193 -1.77 -8.39 14.52
CA GLY A 193 -0.35 -8.43 14.87
C GLY A 193 0.04 -7.36 15.90
N PRO A 194 1.20 -7.51 16.56
CA PRO A 194 1.62 -6.65 17.67
C PRO A 194 1.87 -5.19 17.28
N LEU A 195 2.08 -4.89 16.00
CA LEU A 195 2.34 -3.53 15.50
C LEU A 195 1.09 -2.89 14.85
N ALA A 196 -0.01 -3.65 14.71
CA ALA A 196 -1.23 -3.15 14.10
C ALA A 196 -1.86 -2.04 14.96
N GLY A 197 -2.17 -0.90 14.34
CA GLY A 197 -2.80 0.23 15.02
C GLY A 197 -1.87 1.12 15.86
N LEU A 198 -0.59 0.78 15.96
CA LEU A 198 0.37 1.61 16.70
C LEU A 198 0.74 2.87 15.91
N ASN A 199 0.60 4.03 16.53
CA ASN A 199 1.10 5.31 16.03
C ASN A 199 2.45 5.62 16.71
N LEU A 200 3.54 5.13 16.14
CA LEU A 200 4.88 5.35 16.67
C LEU A 200 5.55 6.54 15.98
N VAL A 201 6.38 7.23 16.74
CA VAL A 201 7.19 8.37 16.26
C VAL A 201 8.66 8.10 16.54
N ARG A 202 9.47 8.17 15.52
CA ARG A 202 10.91 8.17 15.63
C ARG A 202 11.36 9.59 15.93
N LEU A 203 11.83 9.83 17.14
CA LEU A 203 12.44 11.10 17.55
C LEU A 203 13.85 11.26 16.96
N PRO A 204 14.36 12.50 16.89
CA PRO A 204 15.72 12.79 16.40
C PRO A 204 16.82 12.03 17.09
#